data_ec49860425ea78cebcfe8dda0341cf1c
#
_entry.id   ec49860425ea78cebcfe8dda0341cf1c
#
_cell.length_a   1.000
_cell.length_b   1.000
_cell.length_c   1.000
_cell.angle_alpha   90.00
_cell.angle_beta   90.00
_cell.angle_gamma   90.00
#
_symmetry.space_group_name_H-M   'P 1'
#
loop_
_entity.id
_entity.type
_entity.pdbx_description
1 polymer ?
#
loop_
_entity_poly.entity_id
_entity_poly.type
_entity_poly.pdbx_seq_one_letter_code
_entity_poly.pdbx_strand_id
1 'polypeptide(L)'
;MKKLLISLLALLTLPGVGNAQVSGIKVGYCQGEAGTFPSTTDSYFSDMSVQKKTWTSGAIRLKTAKLNAMKGNEIKEVNAFLASKLNVDSLAVWVSATLDGEPLSTDTITTQVKGWNTVALTKPVSITPETDCLYIGYSYHQKSTSKAMGCLTTKQVEGYSCFTRSGNDAWKDCSADYTLCVEAIVYGDNLPKYDLTLEALQVQKNYVVDKGKLLLTASVYNAGTVTVNSFDFVCSISGISEVYTVHCDSTIAYDETKTIEFSIAPEAIQTMDPDNRDVTVTLEQINGYADENPTDNALTGNFLITLHSFDRHVLLEEFTTEKCINCPRVAGYVHDAMQESEFDGRLYTMENHVGYYTDSFTASFHRDWEWFFDNEYAPALMYDRHAEKGAATAVTSASSKFDLYEQIRQRLREPAFVSLKVKAAVDEEAQTIHVTVTGARAKEMFTINAPRITVVLTETNLKAISQAGVSTDYWHYNVGRRVNSAWGDVLEWDGDNYTYECTIPYNKSYMMENLGILAFVHDYDATDKTRCEVANSAAITYADFESYSTGIHAVTGAAGQQPRYFDLQGRELSAPVHGLNIVVRGKEVTKVMIP
;
A
#
# COMPACT_ATOMS: atom_id res chain seq x y z
N MET A 1 79.21 28.62 34.06
CA MET A 1 77.96 27.94 33.72
C MET A 1 76.84 28.50 34.59
N LYS A 2 76.16 29.54 34.12
CA LYS A 2 75.04 30.20 34.84
C LYS A 2 73.72 29.68 34.30
N LYS A 3 72.92 29.06 35.14
CA LYS A 3 71.53 28.68 34.84
C LYS A 3 70.66 29.93 34.96
N LEU A 4 70.00 30.29 33.89
CA LEU A 4 68.97 31.34 33.85
C LEU A 4 67.63 30.71 34.21
N LEU A 5 67.02 31.11 35.31
CA LEU A 5 65.65 30.77 35.70
C LEU A 5 64.75 31.80 35.01
N ILE A 6 63.87 31.35 34.11
CA ILE A 6 62.79 32.15 33.58
C ILE A 6 61.52 31.72 34.33
N SER A 7 61.00 32.61 35.17
CA SER A 7 59.67 32.47 35.81
C SER A 7 58.58 32.81 34.80
N LEU A 8 57.80 31.83 34.44
CA LEU A 8 56.60 32.01 33.59
C LEU A 8 55.42 32.42 34.50
N LEU A 9 55.02 33.69 34.37
CA LEU A 9 53.83 34.20 35.01
C LEU A 9 52.62 33.73 34.19
N ALA A 10 51.89 32.69 34.68
CA ALA A 10 50.65 32.26 34.07
C ALA A 10 49.53 33.26 34.42
N LEU A 11 49.12 34.06 33.42
CA LEU A 11 47.89 34.83 33.46
C LEU A 11 46.71 33.86 33.37
N LEU A 12 46.01 33.61 34.48
CA LEU A 12 44.72 32.97 34.49
C LEU A 12 43.71 33.95 33.87
N THR A 13 43.44 33.83 32.59
CA THR A 13 42.23 34.39 32.00
C THR A 13 41.08 33.46 32.37
N LEU A 14 40.19 33.93 33.25
CA LEU A 14 38.89 33.34 33.44
C LEU A 14 38.17 33.33 32.10
N PRO A 15 37.61 32.18 31.64
CA PRO A 15 36.74 32.20 30.49
C PRO A 15 35.53 33.05 30.87
N GLY A 16 35.35 34.19 30.21
CA GLY A 16 34.09 34.92 30.26
C GLY A 16 32.98 33.94 29.90
N VAL A 17 31.98 33.88 30.73
CA VAL A 17 30.71 33.22 30.37
C VAL A 17 30.13 34.05 29.23
N GLY A 18 30.52 33.71 28.01
CA GLY A 18 29.83 34.16 26.84
C GLY A 18 28.46 33.48 26.92
N ASN A 19 27.41 34.27 27.06
CA ASN A 19 26.06 33.79 26.77
C ASN A 19 26.13 33.21 25.35
N ALA A 20 26.11 31.90 25.25
CA ALA A 20 25.84 31.23 23.99
C ALA A 20 24.48 31.76 23.55
N GLN A 21 24.46 32.52 22.47
CA GLN A 21 23.23 32.99 21.86
C GLN A 21 22.51 31.72 21.46
N VAL A 22 21.42 31.42 22.14
CA VAL A 22 20.56 30.27 21.83
C VAL A 22 20.12 30.46 20.38
N SER A 23 20.64 29.67 19.48
CA SER A 23 20.20 29.68 18.08
C SER A 23 18.79 29.16 18.04
N GLY A 24 17.82 29.96 17.57
CA GLY A 24 16.46 29.50 17.39
C GLY A 24 16.38 28.35 16.39
N ILE A 25 15.46 27.42 16.63
CA ILE A 25 15.20 26.32 15.69
C ILE A 25 14.13 26.73 14.70
N LYS A 26 14.28 26.26 13.45
CA LYS A 26 13.32 26.49 12.37
C LYS A 26 12.27 25.38 12.37
N VAL A 27 11.01 25.78 12.37
CA VAL A 27 9.84 24.88 12.38
C VAL A 27 8.95 25.16 11.19
N GLY A 28 8.82 24.20 10.31
CA GLY A 28 8.03 24.29 9.08
C GLY A 28 8.01 22.95 8.36
N TYR A 29 7.71 22.93 7.07
CA TYR A 29 7.70 21.70 6.26
C TYR A 29 8.71 21.73 5.12
N CYS A 30 9.18 22.91 4.71
CA CYS A 30 10.14 23.04 3.61
C CYS A 30 11.60 22.74 4.01
N GLN A 31 11.92 22.65 5.30
CA GLN A 31 13.26 22.34 5.82
C GLN A 31 14.36 23.20 5.21
N GLY A 32 14.12 24.50 5.07
CA GLY A 32 15.07 25.47 4.50
C GLY A 32 15.24 25.40 2.98
N GLU A 33 14.54 24.51 2.28
CA GLU A 33 14.63 24.43 0.81
C GLU A 33 14.00 25.63 0.12
N ALA A 34 14.61 26.04 -0.99
CA ALA A 34 14.16 27.17 -1.81
C ALA A 34 13.06 26.71 -2.79
N GLY A 35 11.90 27.32 -2.70
CA GLY A 35 10.77 27.05 -3.58
C GLY A 35 10.76 27.88 -4.87
N THR A 36 9.87 27.53 -5.78
CA THR A 36 9.55 28.30 -6.98
C THR A 36 8.09 28.75 -6.94
N PHE A 37 7.73 29.74 -7.74
CA PHE A 37 6.32 30.06 -7.91
C PHE A 37 5.63 28.93 -8.69
N PRO A 38 4.50 28.37 -8.19
CA PRO A 38 3.77 27.30 -8.87
C PRO A 38 3.25 27.69 -10.25
N SER A 39 2.78 26.71 -11.03
CA SER A 39 2.26 26.97 -12.37
C SER A 39 1.02 27.87 -12.31
N THR A 40 0.96 28.88 -13.20
CA THR A 40 -0.21 29.76 -13.34
C THR A 40 -1.41 29.09 -14.00
N THR A 41 -1.27 27.87 -14.51
CA THR A 41 -2.37 27.06 -15.03
C THR A 41 -3.07 26.27 -13.93
N ASP A 42 -2.46 26.21 -12.74
CA ASP A 42 -3.04 25.60 -11.56
C ASP A 42 -4.18 26.48 -11.01
N SER A 43 -5.33 25.89 -10.70
CA SER A 43 -6.51 26.56 -10.18
C SER A 43 -6.30 27.29 -8.84
N TYR A 44 -5.31 26.87 -8.05
CA TYR A 44 -4.94 27.52 -6.78
C TYR A 44 -4.17 28.83 -6.99
N PHE A 45 -3.38 28.94 -8.06
CA PHE A 45 -2.44 30.03 -8.28
C PHE A 45 -2.75 30.89 -9.51
N SER A 46 -3.73 30.52 -10.34
CA SER A 46 -4.10 31.25 -11.56
C SER A 46 -4.44 32.71 -11.28
N ASP A 47 -5.21 33.00 -10.25
CA ASP A 47 -5.65 34.34 -9.91
C ASP A 47 -4.60 35.16 -9.15
N MET A 48 -3.71 34.49 -8.40
CA MET A 48 -2.70 35.14 -7.56
C MET A 48 -1.64 35.91 -8.37
N SER A 49 -1.37 35.49 -9.59
CA SER A 49 -0.39 36.14 -10.47
C SER A 49 -0.96 37.30 -11.28
N VAL A 50 -2.27 37.44 -11.36
CA VAL A 50 -2.98 38.40 -12.26
C VAL A 50 -3.55 39.59 -11.50
N GLN A 51 -3.88 39.44 -10.23
CA GLN A 51 -4.49 40.53 -9.43
C GLN A 51 -3.49 41.65 -9.16
N LYS A 52 -3.96 42.88 -9.29
CA LYS A 52 -3.16 44.09 -9.09
C LYS A 52 -3.53 44.79 -7.79
N LYS A 53 -2.54 45.35 -7.08
CA LYS A 53 -2.73 46.14 -5.86
C LYS A 53 -3.53 45.37 -4.78
N THR A 54 -3.11 44.15 -4.50
CA THR A 54 -3.76 43.30 -3.49
C THR A 54 -2.72 42.61 -2.61
N TRP A 55 -3.17 42.16 -1.46
CA TRP A 55 -2.40 41.26 -0.61
C TRP A 55 -2.60 39.82 -1.06
N THR A 56 -1.50 39.09 -1.16
CA THR A 56 -1.53 37.64 -1.42
C THR A 56 -0.89 36.95 -0.23
N SER A 57 -1.58 35.98 0.33
CA SER A 57 -1.20 35.34 1.59
C SER A 57 -0.98 33.85 1.39
N GLY A 58 0.02 33.31 2.09
CA GLY A 58 0.27 31.89 2.22
C GLY A 58 0.50 31.53 3.70
N ALA A 59 0.11 30.32 4.10
CA ALA A 59 0.27 29.82 5.46
C ALA A 59 0.52 28.30 5.47
N ILE A 60 1.15 27.86 6.55
CA ILE A 60 1.18 26.45 6.97
C ILE A 60 0.45 26.34 8.31
N ARG A 61 -0.06 25.15 8.60
CA ARG A 61 -0.59 24.77 9.92
C ARG A 61 0.41 23.84 10.59
N LEU A 62 0.82 24.11 11.82
CA LEU A 62 1.70 23.19 12.53
C LEU A 62 0.94 21.96 13.03
N LYS A 63 1.48 20.75 12.82
CA LYS A 63 0.97 19.50 13.39
C LYS A 63 1.03 19.52 14.91
N THR A 64 0.14 18.79 15.55
CA THR A 64 0.08 18.66 17.02
C THR A 64 1.41 18.18 17.62
N ALA A 65 2.07 17.21 17.00
CA ALA A 65 3.40 16.73 17.43
C ALA A 65 4.42 17.87 17.46
N LYS A 66 4.52 18.67 16.37
CA LYS A 66 5.41 19.84 16.30
C LYS A 66 5.10 20.86 17.40
N LEU A 67 3.82 21.15 17.66
CA LEU A 67 3.42 22.09 18.70
C LEU A 67 3.74 21.57 20.10
N ASN A 68 3.49 20.28 20.36
CA ASN A 68 3.78 19.68 21.66
C ASN A 68 5.26 19.73 21.99
N ALA A 69 6.14 19.41 21.04
CA ALA A 69 7.58 19.52 21.21
C ALA A 69 8.07 20.95 21.48
N MET A 70 7.30 21.98 21.07
CA MET A 70 7.68 23.40 21.23
C MET A 70 7.01 24.09 22.41
N LYS A 71 6.16 23.42 23.21
CA LYS A 71 5.48 24.01 24.36
C LYS A 71 6.48 24.57 25.38
N GLY A 72 6.16 25.71 25.97
CA GLY A 72 7.03 26.43 26.89
C GLY A 72 8.08 27.30 26.22
N ASN A 73 8.09 27.41 24.90
CA ASN A 73 9.01 28.23 24.10
C ASN A 73 8.25 29.34 23.36
N GLU A 74 8.95 30.20 22.65
CA GLU A 74 8.39 31.37 21.97
C GLU A 74 8.80 31.44 20.51
N ILE A 75 7.85 31.73 19.60
CA ILE A 75 8.14 32.14 18.23
C ILE A 75 8.55 33.60 18.26
N LYS A 76 9.80 33.92 17.87
CA LYS A 76 10.32 35.30 17.85
C LYS A 76 10.55 35.83 16.45
N GLU A 77 10.63 34.94 15.45
CA GLU A 77 10.87 35.33 14.05
C GLU A 77 10.08 34.40 13.12
N VAL A 78 9.76 34.92 11.95
CA VAL A 78 9.22 34.12 10.85
C VAL A 78 10.12 34.29 9.64
N ASN A 79 10.51 33.17 9.04
CA ASN A 79 11.34 33.09 7.86
C ASN A 79 10.45 32.81 6.63
N ALA A 80 10.32 33.77 5.71
CA ALA A 80 9.45 33.70 4.55
C ALA A 80 10.27 33.71 3.25
N PHE A 81 10.00 32.78 2.34
CA PHE A 81 10.71 32.71 1.06
C PHE A 81 9.93 33.39 -0.07
N LEU A 82 10.55 34.34 -0.74
CA LEU A 82 10.04 34.97 -1.95
C LEU A 82 10.75 34.41 -3.20
N ALA A 83 10.02 33.71 -4.08
CA ALA A 83 10.54 33.26 -5.37
C ALA A 83 10.87 34.43 -6.31
N SER A 84 10.21 35.58 -6.12
CA SER A 84 10.49 36.86 -6.82
C SER A 84 10.12 38.05 -5.94
N LYS A 85 10.86 39.14 -6.03
CA LYS A 85 10.48 40.43 -5.43
C LYS A 85 9.90 41.42 -6.43
N LEU A 86 9.77 41.05 -7.70
CA LEU A 86 9.27 41.93 -8.75
C LEU A 86 7.82 42.31 -8.46
N ASN A 87 7.55 43.64 -8.48
CA ASN A 87 6.24 44.22 -8.17
C ASN A 87 5.71 43.97 -6.73
N VAL A 88 6.57 43.54 -5.80
CA VAL A 88 6.27 43.44 -4.38
C VAL A 88 6.81 44.67 -3.66
N ASP A 89 5.96 45.39 -2.93
CA ASP A 89 6.37 46.60 -2.18
C ASP A 89 6.45 46.42 -0.68
N SER A 90 5.79 45.38 -0.15
CA SER A 90 5.86 45.05 1.28
C SER A 90 5.64 43.53 1.51
N LEU A 91 6.24 43.04 2.57
CA LEU A 91 6.12 41.67 3.06
C LEU A 91 5.69 41.72 4.53
N ALA A 92 4.58 41.15 4.86
CA ALA A 92 4.13 40.94 6.23
C ALA A 92 4.28 39.48 6.62
N VAL A 93 4.81 39.19 7.79
CA VAL A 93 4.80 37.85 8.39
C VAL A 93 3.84 37.85 9.56
N TRP A 94 3.26 36.68 9.87
CA TRP A 94 2.29 36.59 10.93
C TRP A 94 2.18 35.17 11.53
N VAL A 95 1.70 35.13 12.78
CA VAL A 95 1.35 33.89 13.51
C VAL A 95 -0.08 34.04 13.97
N SER A 96 -0.93 33.03 13.73
CA SER A 96 -2.35 33.05 14.09
C SER A 96 -2.83 31.70 14.64
N ALA A 97 -3.86 31.73 15.47
CA ALA A 97 -4.54 30.51 15.94
C ALA A 97 -5.54 29.96 14.89
N THR A 98 -6.03 30.80 13.98
CA THR A 98 -6.96 30.44 12.91
C THR A 98 -6.60 31.20 11.64
N LEU A 99 -7.00 30.70 10.47
CA LEU A 99 -6.71 31.35 9.17
C LEU A 99 -7.45 32.69 9.00
N ASP A 100 -8.69 32.80 9.51
CA ASP A 100 -9.55 33.96 9.34
C ASP A 100 -9.62 34.86 10.58
N GLY A 101 -8.90 34.52 11.64
CA GLY A 101 -8.86 35.32 12.88
C GLY A 101 -7.83 36.42 12.85
N GLU A 102 -7.89 37.32 13.82
CA GLU A 102 -6.85 38.32 14.07
C GLU A 102 -5.54 37.60 14.42
N PRO A 103 -4.41 37.95 13.77
CA PRO A 103 -3.13 37.35 14.10
C PRO A 103 -2.72 37.62 15.56
N LEU A 104 -2.13 36.62 16.19
CA LEU A 104 -1.50 36.74 17.52
C LEU A 104 -0.31 37.72 17.48
N SER A 105 0.40 37.74 16.34
CA SER A 105 1.48 38.67 16.02
C SER A 105 1.56 38.87 14.52
N THR A 106 1.91 40.08 14.08
CA THR A 106 2.16 40.42 12.68
C THR A 106 3.19 41.57 12.60
N ASP A 107 4.13 41.45 11.69
CA ASP A 107 5.14 42.46 11.41
C ASP A 107 5.35 42.61 9.90
N THR A 108 5.53 43.86 9.44
CA THR A 108 5.65 44.21 8.02
C THR A 108 6.97 44.88 7.71
N ILE A 109 7.64 44.45 6.64
CA ILE A 109 8.85 45.06 6.12
C ILE A 109 8.67 45.53 4.67
N THR A 110 9.45 46.52 4.29
CA THR A 110 9.53 47.08 2.92
C THR A 110 10.90 46.88 2.29
N THR A 111 11.79 46.18 2.98
CA THR A 111 13.17 45.87 2.57
C THR A 111 13.36 44.43 2.09
N GLN A 112 12.26 43.77 1.73
CA GLN A 112 12.24 42.35 1.32
C GLN A 112 13.17 42.09 0.13
N VAL A 113 13.74 40.89 0.12
CA VAL A 113 14.63 40.42 -0.96
C VAL A 113 14.03 39.19 -1.64
N LYS A 114 14.51 38.87 -2.85
CA LYS A 114 14.28 37.55 -3.44
C LYS A 114 15.06 36.53 -2.60
N GLY A 115 14.42 35.42 -2.26
CA GLY A 115 14.96 34.40 -1.36
C GLY A 115 14.36 34.50 0.05
N TRP A 116 15.07 33.99 1.01
CA TRP A 116 14.64 33.98 2.40
C TRP A 116 14.68 35.40 3.03
N ASN A 117 13.62 35.71 3.76
CA ASN A 117 13.45 36.96 4.52
C ASN A 117 13.11 36.58 5.96
N THR A 118 14.04 36.73 6.89
CA THR A 118 13.81 36.53 8.32
C THR A 118 13.30 37.83 8.92
N VAL A 119 12.09 37.81 9.48
CA VAL A 119 11.44 38.97 10.07
C VAL A 119 11.19 38.73 11.54
N ALA A 120 11.74 39.57 12.40
CA ALA A 120 11.52 39.52 13.83
C ALA A 120 10.08 39.97 14.16
N LEU A 121 9.43 39.26 15.08
CA LEU A 121 8.12 39.62 15.62
C LEU A 121 8.29 40.64 16.76
N THR A 122 7.69 41.82 16.60
CA THR A 122 7.66 42.84 17.65
C THR A 122 7.02 42.29 18.94
N LYS A 123 6.01 41.40 18.78
CA LYS A 123 5.37 40.68 19.87
C LYS A 123 5.64 39.17 19.69
N PRO A 124 6.59 38.58 20.43
CA PRO A 124 6.79 37.14 20.41
C PRO A 124 5.50 36.37 20.75
N VAL A 125 5.31 35.19 20.15
CA VAL A 125 4.15 34.32 20.40
C VAL A 125 4.58 33.15 21.26
N SER A 126 4.09 33.10 22.51
CA SER A 126 4.34 31.99 23.42
C SER A 126 3.52 30.77 23.01
N ILE A 127 4.17 29.60 22.95
CA ILE A 127 3.53 28.29 22.73
C ILE A 127 3.24 27.71 24.10
N THR A 128 1.99 27.87 24.59
CA THR A 128 1.59 27.43 25.92
C THR A 128 1.06 25.99 25.90
N PRO A 129 0.88 25.33 27.05
CA PRO A 129 0.25 24.01 27.14
C PRO A 129 -1.13 23.94 26.46
N GLU A 130 -1.87 25.05 26.43
CA GLU A 130 -3.21 25.19 25.85
C GLU A 130 -3.18 25.52 24.34
N THR A 131 -2.00 25.67 23.75
CA THR A 131 -1.88 25.97 22.32
C THR A 131 -2.12 24.69 21.52
N ASP A 132 -3.30 24.60 20.87
CA ASP A 132 -3.71 23.42 20.12
C ASP A 132 -3.51 23.57 18.60
N CYS A 133 -3.42 24.81 18.13
CA CYS A 133 -3.28 25.11 16.70
C CYS A 133 -2.52 26.41 16.49
N LEU A 134 -1.56 26.40 15.57
CA LEU A 134 -0.91 27.62 15.07
C LEU A 134 -0.75 27.52 13.56
N TYR A 135 -1.07 28.65 12.92
CA TYR A 135 -0.74 28.92 11.52
C TYR A 135 0.43 29.89 11.47
N ILE A 136 1.41 29.57 10.65
CA ILE A 136 2.57 30.42 10.35
C ILE A 136 2.44 30.88 8.92
N GLY A 137 2.40 32.17 8.69
CA GLY A 137 2.15 32.68 7.36
C GLY A 137 2.92 33.94 7.00
N TYR A 138 2.85 34.26 5.73
CA TYR A 138 3.26 35.55 5.22
C TYR A 138 2.29 36.05 4.17
N SER A 139 2.25 37.38 4.04
CA SER A 139 1.47 38.07 3.03
C SER A 139 2.39 39.08 2.32
N TYR A 140 2.29 39.18 1.00
CA TYR A 140 2.98 40.22 0.27
C TYR A 140 1.99 41.12 -0.47
N HIS A 141 2.24 42.42 -0.47
CA HIS A 141 1.45 43.36 -1.25
C HIS A 141 2.08 43.54 -2.64
N GLN A 142 1.28 43.36 -3.68
CA GLN A 142 1.74 43.51 -5.06
C GLN A 142 1.15 44.74 -5.74
N LYS A 143 2.00 45.50 -6.41
CA LYS A 143 1.60 46.70 -7.20
C LYS A 143 0.98 46.34 -8.55
N SER A 144 1.44 45.25 -9.11
CA SER A 144 0.97 44.65 -10.37
C SER A 144 1.25 43.16 -10.34
N THR A 145 1.09 42.45 -11.45
CA THR A 145 1.36 41.01 -11.56
C THR A 145 2.68 40.63 -10.90
N SER A 146 2.64 39.70 -9.99
CA SER A 146 3.75 39.15 -9.23
C SER A 146 3.71 37.63 -9.20
N LYS A 147 4.88 37.00 -9.13
CA LYS A 147 5.06 35.55 -8.93
C LYS A 147 6.00 35.35 -7.74
N ALA A 148 5.58 35.86 -6.58
CA ALA A 148 6.45 35.98 -5.42
C ALA A 148 6.39 34.82 -4.47
N MET A 149 5.25 34.10 -4.38
CA MET A 149 5.11 32.96 -3.46
C MET A 149 6.03 31.82 -3.87
N GLY A 150 6.79 31.28 -2.91
CA GLY A 150 7.68 30.14 -3.11
C GLY A 150 7.08 28.86 -2.53
N CYS A 151 6.90 27.85 -3.37
CA CYS A 151 6.40 26.54 -2.97
C CYS A 151 7.29 25.43 -3.53
N LEU A 152 7.31 24.29 -2.86
CA LEU A 152 7.87 23.02 -3.31
C LEU A 152 6.74 22.13 -3.82
N THR A 153 7.05 21.22 -4.75
CA THR A 153 6.19 20.09 -5.16
C THR A 153 6.64 18.79 -4.50
N THR A 154 7.35 18.90 -3.39
CA THR A 154 7.85 17.81 -2.54
C THR A 154 7.52 18.15 -1.09
N LYS A 155 7.61 17.13 -0.19
CA LYS A 155 7.39 17.30 1.25
C LYS A 155 5.97 17.78 1.60
N GLN A 156 4.98 17.41 0.78
CA GLN A 156 3.58 17.70 1.04
C GLN A 156 3.11 17.02 2.33
N VAL A 157 2.35 17.77 3.12
CA VAL A 157 1.65 17.26 4.29
C VAL A 157 0.22 17.75 4.20
N GLU A 158 -0.67 16.89 3.71
CA GLU A 158 -2.07 17.22 3.44
C GLU A 158 -2.76 17.78 4.68
N GLY A 159 -3.51 18.87 4.49
CA GLY A 159 -4.16 19.62 5.57
C GLY A 159 -3.22 20.50 6.41
N TYR A 160 -1.89 20.59 6.06
CA TYR A 160 -0.91 21.32 6.87
C TYR A 160 0.07 22.17 6.08
N SER A 161 0.61 21.70 4.98
CA SER A 161 1.81 22.27 4.37
C SER A 161 1.60 23.49 3.47
N CYS A 162 0.37 23.76 3.02
CA CYS A 162 0.14 24.92 2.14
C CYS A 162 -1.33 25.35 2.12
N PHE A 163 -1.58 26.58 2.57
CA PHE A 163 -2.85 27.29 2.41
C PHE A 163 -2.58 28.61 1.71
N THR A 164 -3.47 29.03 0.80
CA THR A 164 -3.27 30.27 0.03
C THR A 164 -4.55 31.09 -0.05
N ARG A 165 -4.39 32.43 -0.16
CA ARG A 165 -5.50 33.36 -0.33
C ARG A 165 -5.05 34.58 -1.13
N SER A 166 -5.90 35.07 -2.03
CA SER A 166 -5.72 36.33 -2.74
C SER A 166 -6.75 37.35 -2.26
N GLY A 167 -6.28 38.54 -1.82
CA GLY A 167 -7.16 39.57 -1.28
C GLY A 167 -8.01 39.07 -0.10
N ASN A 168 -9.31 39.22 -0.27
CA ASN A 168 -10.32 38.79 0.71
C ASN A 168 -11.05 37.48 0.30
N ASP A 169 -10.52 36.74 -0.67
CA ASP A 169 -11.08 35.46 -1.08
C ASP A 169 -11.02 34.44 0.07
N ALA A 170 -11.78 33.35 -0.06
CA ALA A 170 -11.66 32.23 0.88
C ALA A 170 -10.26 31.58 0.80
N TRP A 171 -9.78 31.09 1.90
CA TRP A 171 -8.56 30.28 1.91
C TRP A 171 -8.76 28.98 1.11
N LYS A 172 -7.77 28.65 0.32
CA LYS A 172 -7.69 27.40 -0.45
C LYS A 172 -6.64 26.50 0.18
N ASP A 173 -6.99 25.26 0.49
CA ASP A 173 -6.04 24.22 0.87
C ASP A 173 -5.42 23.64 -0.39
N CYS A 174 -4.11 23.77 -0.53
CA CYS A 174 -3.32 23.22 -1.63
C CYS A 174 -2.18 22.33 -1.12
N SER A 175 -2.30 21.85 0.10
CA SER A 175 -1.28 21.05 0.78
C SER A 175 -1.09 19.64 0.22
N ALA A 176 -2.08 19.10 -0.53
CA ALA A 176 -1.92 17.85 -1.26
C ALA A 176 -0.89 17.95 -2.41
N ASP A 177 -0.75 19.15 -3.00
CA ASP A 177 0.09 19.36 -4.18
C ASP A 177 1.36 20.17 -3.86
N TYR A 178 1.35 20.97 -2.78
CA TYR A 178 2.40 21.95 -2.50
C TYR A 178 2.80 22.05 -1.05
N THR A 179 4.06 22.42 -0.83
CA THR A 179 4.61 22.84 0.47
C THR A 179 5.06 24.30 0.38
N LEU A 180 4.46 25.16 1.18
CA LEU A 180 4.83 26.57 1.24
C LEU A 180 6.18 26.76 1.93
N CYS A 181 7.06 27.55 1.35
CA CYS A 181 8.36 27.88 1.94
C CYS A 181 8.20 29.00 2.99
N VAL A 182 7.79 28.61 4.20
CA VAL A 182 7.71 29.45 5.39
C VAL A 182 8.07 28.62 6.63
N GLU A 183 8.77 29.24 7.59
CA GLU A 183 9.20 28.63 8.84
C GLU A 183 9.02 29.59 10.00
N ALA A 184 8.53 29.12 11.15
CA ALA A 184 8.70 29.84 12.40
C ALA A 184 10.12 29.62 12.94
N ILE A 185 10.69 30.60 13.65
CA ILE A 185 11.93 30.42 14.40
C ILE A 185 11.59 30.50 15.88
N VAL A 186 11.74 29.38 16.57
CA VAL A 186 11.37 29.16 17.96
C VAL A 186 12.60 29.26 18.84
N TYR A 187 12.47 29.97 19.95
CA TYR A 187 13.53 30.20 20.93
C TYR A 187 13.03 29.80 22.33
N GLY A 188 13.91 29.21 23.12
CA GLY A 188 13.65 28.87 24.52
C GLY A 188 14.58 27.77 25.02
N ASP A 189 14.52 27.53 26.31
CA ASP A 189 15.38 26.54 26.99
C ASP A 189 14.71 25.16 27.12
N ASN A 190 13.44 25.06 26.68
CA ASN A 190 12.61 23.84 26.79
C ASN A 190 12.50 23.09 25.45
N LEU A 191 13.46 23.26 24.54
CA LEU A 191 13.47 22.53 23.27
C LEU A 191 14.01 21.12 23.52
N PRO A 192 13.22 20.05 23.23
CA PRO A 192 13.67 18.69 23.47
C PRO A 192 14.83 18.31 22.57
N LYS A 193 15.77 17.54 23.08
CA LYS A 193 16.87 16.96 22.28
C LYS A 193 16.48 15.59 21.73
N TYR A 194 15.89 14.77 22.57
CA TYR A 194 15.54 13.39 22.28
C TYR A 194 14.03 13.22 22.45
N ASP A 195 13.29 13.35 21.36
CA ASP A 195 11.82 13.33 21.35
C ASP A 195 11.38 12.68 20.04
N LEU A 196 10.84 11.46 20.12
CA LEU A 196 10.24 10.74 19.00
C LEU A 196 8.74 10.59 19.22
N THR A 197 7.96 11.06 18.28
CA THR A 197 6.51 10.87 18.25
C THR A 197 6.16 9.67 17.38
N LEU A 198 5.32 8.77 17.88
CA LEU A 198 4.72 7.70 17.11
C LEU A 198 3.43 8.22 16.44
N GLU A 199 3.52 8.69 15.19
CA GLU A 199 2.40 9.34 14.48
C GLU A 199 1.34 8.34 14.00
N ALA A 200 1.76 7.13 13.61
CA ALA A 200 0.85 6.07 13.15
C ALA A 200 1.41 4.69 13.45
N LEU A 201 0.52 3.74 13.70
CA LEU A 201 0.83 2.34 13.89
C LEU A 201 -0.16 1.50 13.09
N GLN A 202 0.34 0.69 12.18
CA GLN A 202 -0.41 -0.36 11.51
C GLN A 202 0.04 -1.71 12.06
N VAL A 203 -0.92 -2.53 12.48
CA VAL A 203 -0.70 -3.87 12.99
C VAL A 203 -1.30 -4.86 12.00
N GLN A 204 -0.58 -5.92 11.67
CA GLN A 204 -1.13 -7.03 10.89
C GLN A 204 -2.42 -7.52 11.57
N LYS A 205 -3.53 -7.62 10.82
CA LYS A 205 -4.84 -7.99 11.37
C LYS A 205 -4.86 -9.34 12.06
N ASN A 206 -4.06 -10.30 11.56
CA ASN A 206 -4.04 -11.66 12.06
C ASN A 206 -2.61 -12.10 12.38
N TYR A 207 -2.34 -12.46 13.62
CA TYR A 207 -1.16 -13.24 13.97
C TYR A 207 -1.46 -14.72 13.73
N VAL A 208 -0.70 -15.34 12.84
CA VAL A 208 -0.87 -16.76 12.52
C VAL A 208 0.16 -17.55 13.30
N VAL A 209 -0.32 -18.44 14.18
CA VAL A 209 0.52 -19.18 15.12
C VAL A 209 1.61 -19.99 14.40
N ASP A 210 1.28 -20.67 13.31
CA ASP A 210 2.24 -21.47 12.53
C ASP A 210 3.26 -20.64 11.73
N LYS A 211 3.05 -19.33 11.54
CA LYS A 211 4.00 -18.39 10.93
C LYS A 211 4.91 -17.72 11.97
N GLY A 212 4.48 -17.66 13.22
CA GLY A 212 5.25 -17.23 14.38
C GLY A 212 5.70 -15.76 14.40
N LYS A 213 5.14 -14.89 13.53
CA LYS A 213 5.52 -13.48 13.42
C LYS A 213 4.29 -12.57 13.35
N LEU A 214 4.32 -11.46 14.09
CA LEU A 214 3.41 -10.34 13.98
C LEU A 214 4.14 -9.18 13.29
N LEU A 215 3.62 -8.74 12.15
CA LEU A 215 4.18 -7.62 11.38
C LEU A 215 3.54 -6.31 11.84
N LEU A 216 4.37 -5.28 11.98
CA LEU A 216 3.98 -3.93 12.38
C LEU A 216 4.65 -2.92 11.46
N THR A 217 3.94 -1.83 11.18
CA THR A 217 4.47 -0.69 10.44
C THR A 217 4.23 0.57 11.26
N ALA A 218 5.27 1.29 11.59
CA ALA A 218 5.23 2.50 12.40
C ALA A 218 5.67 3.72 11.61
N SER A 219 4.95 4.83 11.77
CA SER A 219 5.36 6.15 11.27
C SER A 219 5.94 6.94 12.44
N VAL A 220 7.23 7.19 12.40
CA VAL A 220 8.00 7.80 13.49
C VAL A 220 8.49 9.18 13.08
N TYR A 221 8.14 10.22 13.85
CA TYR A 221 8.54 11.60 13.65
C TYR A 221 9.58 12.02 14.68
N ASN A 222 10.68 12.63 14.25
CA ASN A 222 11.68 13.21 15.15
C ASN A 222 11.33 14.66 15.47
N ALA A 223 10.70 14.87 16.64
CA ALA A 223 10.40 16.18 17.20
C ALA A 223 11.59 16.81 17.95
N GLY A 224 12.57 15.99 18.34
CA GLY A 224 13.79 16.41 19.02
C GLY A 224 14.78 17.13 18.10
N THR A 225 15.60 17.99 18.69
CA THR A 225 16.54 18.84 17.93
C THR A 225 17.80 18.11 17.43
N VAL A 226 17.99 16.87 17.84
CA VAL A 226 19.15 16.04 17.49
C VAL A 226 18.74 14.98 16.48
N THR A 227 19.58 14.74 15.47
CA THR A 227 19.39 13.59 14.57
C THR A 227 19.40 12.28 15.36
N VAL A 228 18.36 11.49 15.21
CA VAL A 228 18.27 10.15 15.78
C VAL A 228 18.93 9.16 14.83
N ASN A 229 19.77 8.25 15.37
CA ASN A 229 20.43 7.20 14.60
C ASN A 229 19.98 5.80 15.03
N SER A 230 19.50 5.68 16.27
CA SER A 230 18.96 4.42 16.80
C SER A 230 17.93 4.66 17.88
N PHE A 231 17.01 3.71 18.03
CA PHE A 231 15.99 3.67 19.07
C PHE A 231 15.40 2.26 19.17
N ASP A 232 14.60 2.00 20.18
CA ASP A 232 13.96 0.71 20.40
C ASP A 232 12.43 0.83 20.23
N PHE A 233 11.84 -0.13 19.50
CA PHE A 233 10.42 -0.43 19.59
C PHE A 233 10.18 -1.40 20.74
N VAL A 234 9.48 -0.98 21.78
CA VAL A 234 9.11 -1.80 22.93
C VAL A 234 7.64 -2.18 22.80
N CYS A 235 7.36 -3.47 22.60
CA CYS A 235 6.02 -3.98 22.31
C CYS A 235 5.49 -4.78 23.51
N SER A 236 4.32 -4.40 24.03
CA SER A 236 3.58 -5.14 25.05
C SER A 236 2.26 -5.64 24.47
N ILE A 237 1.90 -6.90 24.75
CA ILE A 237 0.65 -7.51 24.28
C ILE A 237 -0.29 -7.73 25.46
N SER A 238 -1.56 -7.36 25.30
CA SER A 238 -2.56 -7.48 26.35
C SER A 238 -2.70 -8.93 26.85
N GLY A 239 -2.65 -9.11 28.18
CA GLY A 239 -2.72 -10.42 28.83
C GLY A 239 -1.42 -11.23 28.78
N ILE A 240 -0.31 -10.64 28.33
CA ILE A 240 1.02 -11.27 28.31
C ILE A 240 1.97 -10.40 29.12
N SER A 241 2.73 -11.02 30.02
CA SER A 241 3.70 -10.31 30.87
C SER A 241 5.05 -10.05 30.18
N GLU A 242 5.33 -10.77 29.09
CA GLU A 242 6.55 -10.62 28.32
C GLU A 242 6.49 -9.37 27.44
N VAL A 243 7.61 -8.67 27.36
CA VAL A 243 7.78 -7.47 26.53
C VAL A 243 8.79 -7.79 25.44
N TYR A 244 8.50 -7.40 24.21
CA TYR A 244 9.31 -7.66 23.02
C TYR A 244 9.98 -6.38 22.57
N THR A 245 11.32 -6.36 22.57
CA THR A 245 12.09 -5.19 22.14
C THR A 245 12.73 -5.44 20.79
N VAL A 246 12.52 -4.51 19.85
CA VAL A 246 13.17 -4.53 18.54
C VAL A 246 14.04 -3.28 18.40
N HIS A 247 15.36 -3.48 18.36
CA HIS A 247 16.30 -2.40 18.11
C HIS A 247 16.23 -1.94 16.66
N CYS A 248 16.22 -0.64 16.44
CA CYS A 248 16.13 -0.02 15.13
C CYS A 248 17.33 0.92 14.89
N ASP A 249 18.20 0.56 13.96
CA ASP A 249 19.27 1.41 13.44
C ASP A 249 18.74 2.20 12.23
N SER A 250 18.08 3.34 12.50
CA SER A 250 17.50 4.16 11.44
C SER A 250 17.77 5.63 11.70
N THR A 251 18.40 6.31 10.74
CA THR A 251 18.63 7.75 10.83
C THR A 251 17.34 8.50 10.52
N ILE A 252 16.90 9.35 11.47
CA ILE A 252 15.77 10.26 11.33
C ILE A 252 16.27 11.66 11.69
N ALA A 253 16.36 12.55 10.70
CA ALA A 253 16.79 13.93 10.92
C ALA A 253 15.76 14.70 11.75
N TYR A 254 16.16 15.81 12.35
CA TYR A 254 15.22 16.75 12.97
C TYR A 254 14.09 17.11 11.98
N ASP A 255 12.87 17.08 12.47
CA ASP A 255 11.66 17.43 11.68
C ASP A 255 11.35 16.46 10.51
N GLU A 256 11.87 15.24 10.56
CA GLU A 256 11.62 14.18 9.58
C GLU A 256 10.66 13.12 10.14
N THR A 257 9.74 12.65 9.30
CA THR A 257 8.92 11.46 9.56
C THR A 257 9.43 10.30 8.72
N LYS A 258 9.57 9.12 9.32
CA LYS A 258 9.99 7.91 8.63
C LYS A 258 9.07 6.75 8.92
N THR A 259 8.67 6.02 7.89
CA THR A 259 7.90 4.78 8.02
C THR A 259 8.85 3.61 8.12
N ILE A 260 8.66 2.75 9.13
CA ILE A 260 9.53 1.62 9.46
C ILE A 260 8.68 0.37 9.64
N GLU A 261 9.04 -0.70 8.93
CA GLU A 261 8.44 -2.03 9.09
C GLU A 261 9.32 -2.88 10.01
N PHE A 262 8.71 -3.57 10.95
CA PHE A 262 9.39 -4.48 11.87
C PHE A 262 8.47 -5.63 12.27
N SER A 263 9.01 -6.64 12.96
CA SER A 263 8.22 -7.78 13.42
C SER A 263 8.65 -8.23 14.80
N ILE A 264 7.71 -8.77 15.55
CA ILE A 264 7.95 -9.50 16.80
C ILE A 264 7.53 -10.95 16.65
N ALA A 265 8.16 -11.84 17.43
CA ALA A 265 7.85 -13.26 17.45
C ALA A 265 7.40 -13.67 18.88
N PRO A 266 6.14 -13.40 19.25
CA PRO A 266 5.63 -13.62 20.59
C PRO A 266 5.38 -15.11 20.85
N GLU A 267 6.36 -15.83 21.41
CA GLU A 267 6.25 -17.27 21.71
C GLU A 267 5.11 -17.58 22.70
N ALA A 268 4.83 -16.68 23.61
CA ALA A 268 3.78 -16.86 24.63
C ALA A 268 2.37 -17.04 24.03
N ILE A 269 2.09 -16.55 22.81
CA ILE A 269 0.77 -16.68 22.17
C ILE A 269 0.65 -17.90 21.26
N GLN A 270 1.71 -18.66 21.03
CA GLN A 270 1.70 -19.84 20.15
C GLN A 270 0.79 -20.98 20.65
N THR A 271 0.44 -20.98 21.93
CA THR A 271 -0.42 -21.99 22.55
C THR A 271 -1.81 -21.45 22.94
N MET A 272 -2.12 -20.22 22.56
CA MET A 272 -3.41 -19.61 22.87
C MET A 272 -4.48 -19.95 21.85
N ASP A 273 -5.72 -20.02 22.32
CA ASP A 273 -6.88 -20.11 21.44
C ASP A 273 -7.05 -18.81 20.62
N PRO A 274 -7.75 -18.86 19.47
CA PRO A 274 -8.09 -17.67 18.71
C PRO A 274 -8.78 -16.61 19.56
N ASP A 275 -8.19 -15.43 19.64
CA ASP A 275 -8.69 -14.30 20.44
C ASP A 275 -8.13 -12.96 19.93
N ASN A 276 -8.87 -11.89 20.16
CA ASN A 276 -8.39 -10.53 19.87
C ASN A 276 -7.44 -10.05 20.95
N ARG A 277 -6.33 -9.46 20.55
CA ARG A 277 -5.30 -8.89 21.42
C ARG A 277 -4.91 -7.50 20.99
N ASP A 278 -4.62 -6.66 21.98
CA ASP A 278 -4.00 -5.37 21.74
C ASP A 278 -2.49 -5.50 21.82
N VAL A 279 -1.77 -4.80 20.94
CA VAL A 279 -0.34 -4.56 21.03
C VAL A 279 -0.08 -3.07 21.19
N THR A 280 0.59 -2.69 22.26
CA THR A 280 1.07 -1.32 22.47
C THR A 280 2.54 -1.27 22.11
N VAL A 281 2.89 -0.35 21.22
CA VAL A 281 4.26 -0.06 20.80
C VAL A 281 4.67 1.26 21.41
N THR A 282 5.82 1.28 22.08
CA THR A 282 6.43 2.48 22.67
C THR A 282 7.82 2.68 22.09
N LEU A 283 8.20 3.92 21.81
CA LEU A 283 9.54 4.30 21.39
C LEU A 283 10.40 4.58 22.61
N GLU A 284 11.56 3.92 22.70
CA GLU A 284 12.49 4.07 23.84
C GLU A 284 13.95 4.12 23.37
N GLN A 285 14.88 4.46 24.25
CA GLN A 285 16.33 4.44 24.03
C GLN A 285 16.80 5.26 22.80
N ILE A 286 16.27 6.47 22.65
CA ILE A 286 16.59 7.38 21.53
C ILE A 286 18.08 7.76 21.58
N ASN A 287 18.90 7.27 20.67
CA ASN A 287 20.38 7.36 20.75
C ASN A 287 20.93 6.93 22.12
N GLY A 288 20.25 6.02 22.84
CA GLY A 288 20.60 5.58 24.20
C GLY A 288 20.08 6.49 25.33
N TYR A 289 19.22 7.47 25.03
CA TYR A 289 18.60 8.37 26.01
C TYR A 289 17.10 8.10 26.15
N ALA A 290 16.52 8.51 27.27
CA ALA A 290 15.07 8.48 27.44
C ALA A 290 14.42 9.55 26.55
N ASP A 291 13.17 9.29 26.15
CA ASP A 291 12.32 10.27 25.49
C ASP A 291 11.97 11.42 26.45
N GLU A 292 12.13 12.66 25.99
CA GLU A 292 11.88 13.87 26.82
C GLU A 292 10.38 14.24 26.86
N ASN A 293 9.56 13.64 25.93
CA ASN A 293 8.10 13.80 25.92
C ASN A 293 7.38 12.44 25.78
N PRO A 294 7.36 11.60 26.81
CA PRO A 294 6.82 10.25 26.74
C PRO A 294 5.30 10.16 26.57
N THR A 295 4.61 11.27 26.29
CA THR A 295 3.15 11.29 26.14
C THR A 295 2.67 10.99 24.73
N ASP A 296 3.54 11.03 23.74
CA ASP A 296 3.22 10.85 22.31
C ASP A 296 4.11 9.80 21.60
N ASN A 297 4.91 9.07 22.36
CA ASN A 297 5.80 8.03 21.86
C ASN A 297 5.18 6.63 21.86
N ALA A 298 3.87 6.48 22.15
CA ALA A 298 3.20 5.19 22.21
C ALA A 298 1.84 5.16 21.50
N LEU A 299 1.58 4.09 20.75
CA LEU A 299 0.28 3.78 20.14
C LEU A 299 -0.10 2.33 20.37
N THR A 300 -1.42 2.06 20.34
CA THR A 300 -1.98 0.72 20.48
C THR A 300 -2.73 0.34 19.21
N GLY A 301 -2.46 -0.86 18.71
CA GLY A 301 -3.20 -1.50 17.65
C GLY A 301 -3.79 -2.84 18.10
N ASN A 302 -4.62 -3.44 17.27
CA ASN A 302 -5.34 -4.68 17.57
C ASN A 302 -5.04 -5.74 16.51
N PHE A 303 -4.97 -7.01 16.92
CA PHE A 303 -4.82 -8.16 16.03
C PHE A 303 -5.59 -9.37 16.56
N LEU A 304 -5.95 -10.29 15.65
CA LEU A 304 -6.58 -11.58 15.97
C LEU A 304 -5.52 -12.69 15.98
N ILE A 305 -5.48 -13.51 17.02
CA ILE A 305 -4.70 -14.75 17.03
C ILE A 305 -5.43 -15.78 16.19
N THR A 306 -4.72 -16.39 15.22
CA THR A 306 -5.24 -17.45 14.35
C THR A 306 -4.34 -18.68 14.40
N LEU A 307 -4.90 -19.90 14.34
CA LEU A 307 -4.13 -21.12 14.57
C LEU A 307 -3.19 -21.43 13.39
N HIS A 308 -3.73 -21.45 12.16
CA HIS A 308 -2.95 -21.67 10.95
C HIS A 308 -3.56 -20.96 9.74
N SER A 309 -2.76 -20.76 8.70
CA SER A 309 -3.17 -20.21 7.43
C SER A 309 -2.43 -20.89 6.28
N PHE A 310 -2.97 -20.76 5.09
CA PHE A 310 -2.31 -21.14 3.84
C PHE A 310 -1.60 -19.94 3.21
N ASP A 311 -0.74 -20.20 2.24
CA ASP A 311 -0.10 -19.15 1.48
C ASP A 311 -1.15 -18.35 0.69
N ARG A 312 -1.09 -17.03 0.82
CA ARG A 312 -1.99 -16.11 0.15
C ARG A 312 -1.53 -15.87 -1.28
N HIS A 313 -2.46 -16.00 -2.22
CA HIS A 313 -2.30 -15.59 -3.60
C HIS A 313 -3.38 -14.58 -3.93
N VAL A 314 -3.00 -13.46 -4.49
CA VAL A 314 -3.90 -12.35 -4.82
C VAL A 314 -4.41 -12.49 -6.24
N LEU A 315 -5.71 -12.34 -6.41
CA LEU A 315 -6.34 -12.18 -7.72
C LEU A 315 -6.51 -10.69 -8.03
N LEU A 316 -5.88 -10.22 -9.07
CA LEU A 316 -6.06 -8.88 -9.63
C LEU A 316 -6.89 -8.98 -10.92
N GLU A 317 -8.11 -8.50 -10.90
CA GLU A 317 -8.98 -8.39 -12.06
C GLU A 317 -8.91 -6.98 -12.64
N GLU A 318 -8.68 -6.88 -13.95
CA GLU A 318 -8.70 -5.61 -14.68
C GLU A 318 -9.91 -5.57 -15.62
N PHE A 319 -10.72 -4.50 -15.54
CA PHE A 319 -11.72 -4.18 -16.54
C PHE A 319 -11.09 -3.28 -17.59
N THR A 320 -11.03 -3.79 -18.82
CA THR A 320 -10.33 -3.15 -19.93
C THR A 320 -11.13 -3.30 -21.24
N THR A 321 -10.74 -2.60 -22.30
CA THR A 321 -11.30 -2.75 -23.64
C THR A 321 -10.35 -2.13 -24.69
N GLU A 322 -10.33 -2.70 -25.90
CA GLU A 322 -9.58 -2.13 -27.05
C GLU A 322 -9.95 -0.65 -27.33
N LYS A 323 -11.13 -0.19 -26.88
CA LYS A 323 -11.63 1.19 -27.10
C LYS A 323 -11.20 2.19 -26.02
N CYS A 324 -10.52 1.73 -24.99
CA CYS A 324 -10.09 2.55 -23.85
C CYS A 324 -8.70 3.14 -24.09
N ILE A 325 -8.61 4.47 -24.16
CA ILE A 325 -7.33 5.18 -24.39
C ILE A 325 -6.38 5.14 -23.19
N ASN A 326 -6.92 5.01 -21.96
CA ASN A 326 -6.15 5.01 -20.72
C ASN A 326 -5.75 3.59 -20.27
N CYS A 327 -6.41 2.55 -20.76
CA CYS A 327 -6.17 1.17 -20.35
C CYS A 327 -4.73 0.70 -20.58
N PRO A 328 -4.05 1.02 -21.69
CA PRO A 328 -2.66 0.59 -21.89
C PRO A 328 -1.69 1.06 -20.79
N ARG A 329 -1.97 2.18 -20.14
CA ARG A 329 -1.15 2.69 -19.04
C ARG A 329 -1.31 1.83 -17.78
N VAL A 330 -2.54 1.48 -17.41
CA VAL A 330 -2.80 0.66 -16.22
C VAL A 330 -2.40 -0.79 -16.46
N ALA A 331 -2.71 -1.36 -17.63
CA ALA A 331 -2.22 -2.68 -18.05
C ALA A 331 -0.69 -2.77 -17.99
N GLY A 332 0.03 -1.67 -18.30
CA GLY A 332 1.48 -1.59 -18.11
C GLY A 332 1.89 -1.72 -16.64
N TYR A 333 1.17 -1.12 -15.71
CA TYR A 333 1.45 -1.28 -14.28
C TYR A 333 1.19 -2.70 -13.78
N VAL A 334 0.11 -3.34 -14.27
CA VAL A 334 -0.23 -4.74 -13.97
C VAL A 334 0.84 -5.68 -14.52
N HIS A 335 1.24 -5.48 -15.78
CA HIS A 335 2.30 -6.27 -16.40
C HIS A 335 3.63 -6.14 -15.66
N ASP A 336 4.02 -4.93 -15.27
CA ASP A 336 5.22 -4.69 -14.46
C ASP A 336 5.14 -5.41 -13.10
N ALA A 337 3.97 -5.37 -12.43
CA ALA A 337 3.77 -6.08 -11.16
C ALA A 337 3.98 -7.59 -11.31
N MET A 338 3.54 -8.20 -12.42
CA MET A 338 3.77 -9.63 -12.69
C MET A 338 5.24 -10.00 -12.89
N GLN A 339 6.13 -9.03 -13.17
CA GLN A 339 7.57 -9.24 -13.32
C GLN A 339 8.35 -8.98 -12.03
N GLU A 340 7.71 -8.42 -11.01
CA GLU A 340 8.39 -8.13 -9.73
C GLU A 340 8.58 -9.40 -8.91
N SER A 341 9.79 -9.64 -8.47
CA SER A 341 10.13 -10.84 -7.69
C SER A 341 9.39 -10.96 -6.36
N GLU A 342 8.94 -9.84 -5.78
CA GLU A 342 8.16 -9.84 -4.54
C GLU A 342 6.76 -10.42 -4.72
N PHE A 343 6.21 -10.42 -5.96
CA PHE A 343 4.88 -10.94 -6.28
C PHE A 343 4.93 -12.27 -7.03
N ASP A 344 6.12 -12.76 -7.38
CA ASP A 344 6.29 -14.00 -8.15
C ASP A 344 5.60 -15.20 -7.48
N GLY A 345 4.78 -15.92 -8.27
CA GLY A 345 3.97 -17.04 -7.82
C GLY A 345 2.86 -16.69 -6.82
N ARG A 346 2.67 -15.39 -6.48
CA ARG A 346 1.69 -14.93 -5.48
C ARG A 346 0.66 -13.95 -6.03
N LEU A 347 0.82 -13.48 -7.25
CA LEU A 347 -0.10 -12.60 -7.96
C LEU A 347 -0.61 -13.30 -9.22
N TYR A 348 -1.92 -13.44 -9.34
CA TYR A 348 -2.60 -13.88 -10.54
C TYR A 348 -3.45 -12.76 -11.10
N THR A 349 -3.45 -12.60 -12.42
CA THR A 349 -4.15 -11.50 -13.08
C THR A 349 -5.16 -12.02 -14.08
N MET A 350 -6.22 -11.26 -14.33
CA MET A 350 -7.21 -11.55 -15.35
C MET A 350 -7.77 -10.26 -15.95
N GLU A 351 -7.84 -10.19 -17.27
CA GLU A 351 -8.50 -9.12 -18.00
C GLU A 351 -9.96 -9.47 -18.31
N ASN A 352 -10.88 -8.57 -17.92
CA ASN A 352 -12.30 -8.59 -18.25
C ASN A 352 -12.58 -7.50 -19.29
N HIS A 353 -12.84 -7.89 -20.54
CA HIS A 353 -13.03 -6.95 -21.66
C HIS A 353 -14.42 -6.31 -21.64
N VAL A 354 -14.61 -5.35 -20.75
CA VAL A 354 -15.80 -4.52 -20.52
C VAL A 354 -15.40 -3.25 -19.76
N GLY A 355 -16.35 -2.44 -19.36
CA GLY A 355 -16.15 -1.25 -18.52
C GLY A 355 -16.99 -0.09 -18.99
N TYR A 356 -17.10 0.15 -20.30
CA TYR A 356 -18.06 1.04 -20.94
C TYR A 356 -18.28 0.70 -22.42
N TYR A 357 -17.42 -0.14 -23.02
CA TYR A 357 -17.59 -0.69 -24.37
C TYR A 357 -17.18 -2.15 -24.43
N THR A 358 -17.89 -2.92 -25.22
CA THR A 358 -17.49 -4.27 -25.60
C THR A 358 -16.54 -4.25 -26.80
N ASP A 359 -15.71 -5.28 -26.93
CA ASP A 359 -14.80 -5.49 -28.06
C ASP A 359 -14.77 -6.97 -28.48
N SER A 360 -13.79 -7.36 -29.30
CA SER A 360 -13.66 -8.71 -29.84
C SER A 360 -13.34 -9.79 -28.79
N PHE A 361 -12.86 -9.39 -27.61
CA PHE A 361 -12.49 -10.30 -26.53
C PHE A 361 -13.55 -10.41 -25.43
N THR A 362 -14.62 -9.62 -25.51
CA THR A 362 -15.70 -9.64 -24.52
C THR A 362 -16.40 -11.00 -24.46
N ALA A 363 -16.36 -11.65 -23.30
CA ALA A 363 -17.18 -12.82 -22.99
C ALA A 363 -18.47 -12.42 -22.24
N SER A 364 -19.48 -13.30 -22.23
CA SER A 364 -20.77 -13.00 -21.58
C SER A 364 -20.63 -12.74 -20.07
N PHE A 365 -19.80 -13.54 -19.39
CA PHE A 365 -19.59 -13.40 -17.96
C PHE A 365 -18.84 -12.12 -17.56
N HIS A 366 -18.06 -11.51 -18.46
CA HIS A 366 -17.46 -10.18 -18.23
C HIS A 366 -18.56 -9.12 -18.02
N ARG A 367 -19.65 -9.22 -18.82
CA ARG A 367 -20.79 -8.32 -18.70
C ARG A 367 -21.62 -8.61 -17.45
N ASP A 368 -21.75 -9.87 -17.06
CA ASP A 368 -22.42 -10.25 -15.82
C ASP A 368 -21.71 -9.64 -14.62
N TRP A 369 -20.37 -9.67 -14.60
CA TRP A 369 -19.54 -9.07 -13.55
C TRP A 369 -19.54 -7.55 -13.61
N GLU A 370 -19.36 -6.94 -14.79
CA GLU A 370 -19.52 -5.50 -14.99
C GLU A 370 -20.80 -4.98 -14.35
N TRP A 371 -21.92 -5.64 -14.66
CA TRP A 371 -23.23 -5.24 -14.21
C TRP A 371 -23.43 -5.47 -12.71
N PHE A 372 -22.99 -6.60 -12.19
CA PHE A 372 -23.10 -6.91 -10.77
C PHE A 372 -22.30 -5.96 -9.89
N PHE A 373 -21.07 -5.64 -10.28
CA PHE A 373 -20.20 -4.74 -9.53
C PHE A 373 -20.45 -3.24 -9.81
N ASP A 374 -21.47 -2.88 -10.59
CA ASP A 374 -21.75 -1.51 -11.06
C ASP A 374 -20.52 -0.82 -11.66
N ASN A 375 -19.74 -1.56 -12.45
CA ASN A 375 -18.59 -0.99 -13.10
C ASN A 375 -18.98 -0.27 -14.38
N GLU A 376 -18.82 1.05 -14.43
CA GLU A 376 -19.21 1.90 -15.57
C GLU A 376 -18.00 2.50 -16.31
N TYR A 377 -16.77 2.09 -15.97
CA TYR A 377 -15.57 2.67 -16.55
C TYR A 377 -14.45 1.63 -16.77
N ALA A 378 -13.48 2.01 -17.62
CA ALA A 378 -12.21 1.34 -17.81
C ALA A 378 -11.08 2.41 -17.94
N PRO A 379 -9.87 2.17 -17.43
CA PRO A 379 -9.47 0.98 -16.68
C PRO A 379 -10.05 0.99 -15.27
N ALA A 380 -10.53 -0.17 -14.80
CA ALA A 380 -10.93 -0.38 -13.40
C ALA A 380 -10.32 -1.68 -12.87
N LEU A 381 -10.16 -1.79 -11.57
CA LEU A 381 -9.45 -2.89 -10.93
C LEU A 381 -10.27 -3.46 -9.78
N MET A 382 -10.07 -4.75 -9.49
CA MET A 382 -10.48 -5.37 -8.22
C MET A 382 -9.33 -6.23 -7.70
N TYR A 383 -9.02 -6.09 -6.41
CA TYR A 383 -8.01 -6.88 -5.71
C TYR A 383 -8.74 -7.89 -4.81
N ASP A 384 -8.73 -9.18 -5.15
CA ASP A 384 -9.49 -10.22 -4.47
C ASP A 384 -11.00 -9.91 -4.34
N ARG A 385 -11.58 -9.07 -5.18
CA ARG A 385 -12.97 -8.59 -5.04
C ARG A 385 -13.27 -8.03 -3.63
N HIS A 386 -12.23 -7.52 -2.96
CA HIS A 386 -12.35 -6.93 -1.63
C HIS A 386 -12.94 -5.54 -1.73
N ALA A 387 -14.03 -5.30 -0.99
CA ALA A 387 -14.62 -3.98 -0.85
C ALA A 387 -14.11 -3.33 0.44
N GLU A 388 -13.49 -2.15 0.34
CA GLU A 388 -13.07 -1.37 1.49
C GLU A 388 -14.26 -1.02 2.40
N LYS A 389 -14.00 -0.85 3.69
CA LYS A 389 -15.06 -0.55 4.66
C LYS A 389 -15.83 0.72 4.26
N GLY A 390 -17.12 0.56 3.97
CA GLY A 390 -18.01 1.63 3.55
C GLY A 390 -18.03 1.88 2.04
N ALA A 391 -17.26 1.15 1.25
CA ALA A 391 -17.38 1.16 -0.21
C ALA A 391 -18.68 0.47 -0.66
N ALA A 392 -19.23 0.92 -1.77
CA ALA A 392 -20.45 0.33 -2.35
C ALA A 392 -20.14 -0.90 -3.22
N THR A 393 -18.90 -1.07 -3.66
CA THR A 393 -18.44 -2.15 -4.54
C THR A 393 -16.95 -2.40 -4.33
N ALA A 394 -16.45 -3.53 -4.80
CA ALA A 394 -15.02 -3.86 -4.82
C ALA A 394 -14.24 -3.18 -5.96
N VAL A 395 -14.93 -2.49 -6.88
CA VAL A 395 -14.30 -1.83 -8.04
C VAL A 395 -13.56 -0.58 -7.59
N THR A 396 -12.32 -0.46 -8.01
CA THR A 396 -11.42 0.67 -7.71
C THR A 396 -10.58 1.05 -8.93
N SER A 397 -9.68 2.01 -8.78
CA SER A 397 -8.72 2.41 -9.81
C SER A 397 -7.35 2.60 -9.21
N ALA A 398 -6.30 2.47 -10.02
CA ALA A 398 -4.94 2.83 -9.63
C ALA A 398 -4.54 4.18 -10.24
N SER A 399 -4.16 5.13 -9.40
CA SER A 399 -3.66 6.43 -9.83
C SER A 399 -2.22 6.35 -10.35
N SER A 400 -1.42 5.42 -9.82
CA SER A 400 -0.02 5.20 -10.14
C SER A 400 0.38 3.73 -9.99
N LYS A 401 1.57 3.37 -10.51
CA LYS A 401 2.20 2.08 -10.28
C LYS A 401 2.42 1.80 -8.78
N PHE A 402 2.83 2.81 -8.02
CA PHE A 402 3.03 2.69 -6.58
C PHE A 402 1.73 2.33 -5.86
N ASP A 403 0.64 3.02 -6.17
CA ASP A 403 -0.68 2.76 -5.62
C ASP A 403 -1.14 1.31 -5.88
N LEU A 404 -0.99 0.83 -7.13
CA LEU A 404 -1.30 -0.56 -7.49
C LEU A 404 -0.47 -1.57 -6.65
N TYR A 405 0.83 -1.33 -6.49
CA TYR A 405 1.71 -2.21 -5.73
C TYR A 405 1.35 -2.25 -4.25
N GLU A 406 0.99 -1.11 -3.64
CA GLU A 406 0.57 -1.07 -2.24
C GLU A 406 -0.75 -1.84 -2.01
N GLN A 407 -1.71 -1.76 -2.92
CA GLN A 407 -2.94 -2.55 -2.85
C GLN A 407 -2.64 -4.06 -2.90
N ILE A 408 -1.75 -4.49 -3.80
CA ILE A 408 -1.32 -5.91 -3.86
C ILE A 408 -0.65 -6.31 -2.55
N ARG A 409 0.28 -5.51 -2.02
CA ARG A 409 0.99 -5.79 -0.75
C ARG A 409 0.03 -5.88 0.42
N GLN A 410 -0.97 -5.00 0.50
CA GLN A 410 -1.99 -5.04 1.54
C GLN A 410 -2.74 -6.38 1.51
N ARG A 411 -3.16 -6.83 0.34
CA ARG A 411 -3.84 -8.13 0.20
C ARG A 411 -2.92 -9.31 0.54
N LEU A 412 -1.66 -9.26 0.14
CA LEU A 412 -0.66 -10.31 0.45
C LEU A 412 -0.32 -10.44 1.94
N ARG A 413 -0.57 -9.39 2.74
CA ARG A 413 -0.41 -9.42 4.21
C ARG A 413 -1.57 -10.12 4.93
N GLU A 414 -2.73 -10.27 4.27
CA GLU A 414 -3.87 -10.97 4.85
C GLU A 414 -3.64 -12.50 4.77
N PRO A 415 -3.96 -13.27 5.82
CA PRO A 415 -3.87 -14.72 5.76
C PRO A 415 -4.96 -15.30 4.85
N ALA A 416 -4.67 -16.44 4.20
CA ALA A 416 -5.66 -17.23 3.50
C ALA A 416 -6.08 -18.42 4.36
N PHE A 417 -7.38 -18.66 4.47
CA PHE A 417 -7.93 -19.76 5.25
C PHE A 417 -8.49 -20.90 4.39
N VAL A 418 -8.17 -20.88 3.11
CA VAL A 418 -8.42 -21.95 2.15
C VAL A 418 -7.24 -22.08 1.20
N SER A 419 -6.84 -23.29 0.88
CA SER A 419 -5.81 -23.56 -0.14
C SER A 419 -6.45 -24.03 -1.44
N LEU A 420 -5.75 -23.83 -2.55
CA LEU A 420 -6.12 -24.33 -3.87
C LEU A 420 -4.91 -24.94 -4.56
N LYS A 421 -5.14 -26.06 -5.25
CA LYS A 421 -4.21 -26.64 -6.20
C LYS A 421 -4.99 -27.05 -7.46
N VAL A 422 -4.59 -26.49 -8.58
CA VAL A 422 -5.25 -26.72 -9.89
C VAL A 422 -4.49 -27.78 -10.67
N LYS A 423 -5.23 -28.65 -11.34
CA LYS A 423 -4.76 -29.53 -12.42
C LYS A 423 -5.69 -29.41 -13.59
N ALA A 424 -5.15 -29.50 -14.80
CA ALA A 424 -5.93 -29.48 -16.02
C ALA A 424 -5.44 -30.55 -16.99
N ALA A 425 -6.37 -31.17 -17.71
CA ALA A 425 -6.07 -32.14 -18.77
C ALA A 425 -6.89 -31.83 -20.02
N VAL A 426 -6.24 -31.82 -21.17
CA VAL A 426 -6.85 -31.48 -22.46
C VAL A 426 -7.38 -32.73 -23.14
N ASP A 427 -8.66 -32.70 -23.50
CA ASP A 427 -9.31 -33.63 -24.43
C ASP A 427 -9.44 -32.94 -25.80
N GLU A 428 -8.51 -33.23 -26.72
CA GLU A 428 -8.48 -32.60 -28.03
C GLU A 428 -9.65 -33.09 -28.92
N GLU A 429 -10.13 -34.32 -28.73
CA GLU A 429 -11.23 -34.88 -29.51
C GLU A 429 -12.55 -34.20 -29.13
N ALA A 430 -12.84 -34.09 -27.83
CA ALA A 430 -14.01 -33.43 -27.32
C ALA A 430 -13.91 -31.88 -27.33
N GLN A 431 -12.71 -31.33 -27.54
CA GLN A 431 -12.42 -29.90 -27.43
C GLN A 431 -12.79 -29.33 -26.04
N THR A 432 -12.39 -30.04 -25.02
CA THR A 432 -12.64 -29.65 -23.63
C THR A 432 -11.37 -29.74 -22.80
N ILE A 433 -11.36 -28.97 -21.72
CA ILE A 433 -10.33 -29.05 -20.69
C ILE A 433 -11.02 -29.53 -19.40
N HIS A 434 -10.56 -30.66 -18.91
CA HIS A 434 -10.98 -31.22 -17.62
C HIS A 434 -10.14 -30.58 -16.53
N VAL A 435 -10.79 -29.91 -15.59
CA VAL A 435 -10.11 -29.20 -14.48
C VAL A 435 -10.48 -29.87 -13.18
N THR A 436 -9.47 -30.16 -12.37
CA THR A 436 -9.62 -30.64 -10.99
C THR A 436 -8.96 -29.62 -10.08
N VAL A 437 -9.72 -29.09 -9.12
CA VAL A 437 -9.22 -28.21 -8.07
C VAL A 437 -9.35 -28.93 -6.73
N THR A 438 -8.24 -29.07 -6.03
CA THR A 438 -8.21 -29.67 -4.68
C THR A 438 -7.69 -28.65 -3.68
N GLY A 439 -8.12 -28.79 -2.42
CA GLY A 439 -7.62 -27.92 -1.36
C GLY A 439 -8.16 -28.30 0.00
N ALA A 440 -7.82 -27.45 0.98
CA ALA A 440 -8.27 -27.59 2.36
C ALA A 440 -8.66 -26.23 2.94
N ARG A 441 -9.50 -26.24 3.99
CA ARG A 441 -9.82 -25.03 4.78
C ARG A 441 -9.20 -25.11 6.17
N ALA A 442 -8.87 -23.98 6.75
CA ALA A 442 -8.66 -23.80 8.17
C ALA A 442 -10.04 -23.59 8.82
N LYS A 443 -10.71 -24.68 9.22
CA LYS A 443 -12.14 -24.72 9.56
C LYS A 443 -12.54 -23.68 10.59
N GLU A 444 -11.73 -23.49 11.63
CA GLU A 444 -11.99 -22.57 12.73
C GLU A 444 -11.93 -21.09 12.28
N MET A 445 -11.20 -20.81 11.20
CA MET A 445 -10.96 -19.47 10.68
C MET A 445 -11.70 -19.18 9.38
N PHE A 446 -12.19 -20.23 8.69
CA PHE A 446 -12.90 -20.09 7.43
C PHE A 446 -14.37 -19.77 7.68
N THR A 447 -14.74 -18.50 7.55
CA THR A 447 -16.06 -17.96 7.95
C THR A 447 -17.09 -17.88 6.83
N ILE A 448 -16.73 -18.26 5.60
CA ILE A 448 -17.67 -18.26 4.46
C ILE A 448 -18.62 -19.44 4.62
N ASN A 449 -19.93 -19.15 4.80
CA ASN A 449 -20.93 -20.19 5.04
C ASN A 449 -21.31 -20.99 3.78
N ALA A 450 -21.35 -20.32 2.62
CA ALA A 450 -21.69 -20.93 1.33
C ALA A 450 -20.62 -20.58 0.28
N PRO A 451 -19.40 -21.10 0.43
CA PRO A 451 -18.30 -20.76 -0.46
C PRO A 451 -18.57 -21.27 -1.87
N ARG A 452 -18.15 -20.46 -2.83
CA ARG A 452 -18.21 -20.77 -4.25
C ARG A 452 -16.81 -20.96 -4.80
N ILE A 453 -16.72 -21.78 -5.85
CA ILE A 453 -15.51 -21.94 -6.64
C ILE A 453 -15.77 -21.53 -8.08
N THR A 454 -14.97 -20.59 -8.56
CA THR A 454 -14.96 -20.15 -9.97
C THR A 454 -13.69 -20.64 -10.63
N VAL A 455 -13.84 -21.19 -11.83
CA VAL A 455 -12.75 -21.66 -12.68
C VAL A 455 -12.86 -20.97 -14.04
N VAL A 456 -11.83 -20.24 -14.42
CA VAL A 456 -11.78 -19.46 -15.66
C VAL A 456 -10.70 -20.03 -16.57
N LEU A 457 -11.07 -20.28 -17.82
CA LEU A 457 -10.11 -20.47 -18.91
C LEU A 457 -9.64 -19.10 -19.38
N THR A 458 -8.36 -18.83 -19.27
CA THR A 458 -7.72 -17.61 -19.73
C THR A 458 -6.90 -17.84 -20.99
N GLU A 459 -6.69 -16.79 -21.76
CA GLU A 459 -5.79 -16.79 -22.92
C GLU A 459 -4.90 -15.55 -22.88
N THR A 460 -3.59 -15.74 -22.98
CA THR A 460 -2.60 -14.65 -22.98
C THR A 460 -2.09 -14.36 -24.40
N ASN A 461 -1.31 -13.30 -24.56
CA ASN A 461 -0.73 -12.87 -25.84
C ASN A 461 -1.77 -12.68 -26.96
N LEU A 462 -2.94 -12.14 -26.61
CA LEU A 462 -3.98 -11.84 -27.60
C LEU A 462 -3.69 -10.50 -28.28
N LYS A 463 -3.42 -10.54 -29.58
CA LYS A 463 -3.19 -9.32 -30.36
C LYS A 463 -4.48 -8.54 -30.54
N ALA A 464 -4.51 -7.30 -30.08
CA ALA A 464 -5.59 -6.36 -30.30
C ALA A 464 -5.79 -6.10 -31.81
N ILE A 465 -7.04 -5.97 -32.23
CA ILE A 465 -7.35 -5.53 -33.60
C ILE A 465 -6.98 -4.05 -33.75
N SER A 466 -7.31 -3.24 -32.74
CA SER A 466 -6.97 -1.81 -32.69
C SER A 466 -7.13 -1.30 -31.26
N GLN A 467 -6.02 -1.08 -30.58
CA GLN A 467 -6.03 -0.50 -29.23
C GLN A 467 -6.05 1.02 -29.29
N ALA A 468 -7.06 1.65 -28.70
CA ALA A 468 -7.14 3.10 -28.59
C ALA A 468 -5.92 3.67 -27.84
N GLY A 469 -5.35 4.77 -28.35
CA GLY A 469 -4.19 5.43 -27.73
C GLY A 469 -2.83 4.77 -28.05
N VAL A 470 -2.80 3.66 -28.79
CA VAL A 470 -1.58 2.96 -29.20
C VAL A 470 -1.46 2.97 -30.72
N SER A 471 -0.30 3.35 -31.24
CA SER A 471 -0.01 3.42 -32.69
C SER A 471 0.74 2.19 -33.23
N THR A 472 1.12 1.26 -32.37
CA THR A 472 1.83 0.03 -32.68
C THR A 472 0.98 -1.18 -32.34
N ASP A 473 1.45 -2.38 -32.69
CA ASP A 473 0.83 -3.63 -32.22
C ASP A 473 0.72 -3.63 -30.69
N TYR A 474 -0.40 -4.14 -30.18
CA TYR A 474 -0.69 -4.23 -28.75
C TYR A 474 -1.22 -5.63 -28.42
N TRP A 475 -0.88 -6.15 -27.24
CA TRP A 475 -1.29 -7.48 -26.77
C TRP A 475 -1.97 -7.38 -25.41
N HIS A 476 -2.99 -8.19 -25.26
CA HIS A 476 -3.70 -8.42 -24.00
C HIS A 476 -3.23 -9.71 -23.34
N TYR A 477 -3.28 -9.74 -22.00
CA TYR A 477 -2.75 -10.85 -21.22
C TYR A 477 -3.81 -11.43 -20.27
N ASN A 478 -3.83 -12.76 -20.14
CA ASN A 478 -4.74 -13.47 -19.23
C ASN A 478 -6.20 -13.07 -19.42
N VAL A 479 -6.64 -12.87 -20.65
CA VAL A 479 -8.03 -12.52 -20.96
C VAL A 479 -8.94 -13.69 -20.60
N GLY A 480 -10.00 -13.46 -19.83
CA GLY A 480 -11.00 -14.45 -19.49
C GLY A 480 -11.79 -14.88 -20.73
N ARG A 481 -11.74 -16.18 -21.09
CA ARG A 481 -12.40 -16.70 -22.29
C ARG A 481 -13.65 -17.50 -22.01
N ARG A 482 -13.63 -18.33 -20.96
CA ARG A 482 -14.71 -19.20 -20.51
C ARG A 482 -14.69 -19.32 -18.99
N VAL A 483 -15.81 -19.60 -18.41
CA VAL A 483 -15.97 -19.80 -16.97
C VAL A 483 -16.89 -21.00 -16.74
N ASN A 484 -16.67 -21.76 -15.65
CA ASN A 484 -17.59 -22.82 -15.24
C ASN A 484 -18.99 -22.26 -14.94
N SER A 485 -19.04 -21.20 -14.14
CA SER A 485 -20.26 -20.45 -13.78
C SER A 485 -19.85 -19.01 -13.43
N ALA A 486 -20.61 -18.00 -13.88
CA ALA A 486 -20.30 -16.59 -13.61
C ALA A 486 -20.24 -16.29 -12.09
N TRP A 487 -21.01 -17.01 -11.29
CA TRP A 487 -21.08 -16.82 -9.84
C TRP A 487 -20.44 -17.97 -9.06
N GLY A 488 -19.69 -18.80 -9.74
CA GLY A 488 -19.07 -20.00 -9.19
C GLY A 488 -20.09 -21.09 -8.83
N ASP A 489 -19.61 -22.31 -8.74
CA ASP A 489 -20.38 -23.44 -8.23
C ASP A 489 -20.21 -23.56 -6.72
N VAL A 490 -21.22 -24.15 -6.04
CA VAL A 490 -21.15 -24.37 -4.60
C VAL A 490 -20.01 -25.33 -4.28
N LEU A 491 -19.15 -24.96 -3.35
CA LEU A 491 -18.02 -25.78 -2.92
C LEU A 491 -18.46 -26.72 -1.80
N GLU A 492 -18.33 -28.03 -2.05
CA GLU A 492 -18.66 -29.07 -1.07
C GLU A 492 -17.40 -29.57 -0.36
N TRP A 493 -17.52 -29.87 0.94
CA TRP A 493 -16.41 -30.27 1.79
C TRP A 493 -16.50 -31.76 2.15
N ASP A 494 -15.35 -32.45 2.06
CA ASP A 494 -15.12 -33.75 2.68
C ASP A 494 -14.22 -33.57 3.90
N GLY A 495 -14.84 -33.42 5.08
CA GLY A 495 -14.14 -32.92 6.27
C GLY A 495 -13.67 -31.51 6.07
N ASP A 496 -12.36 -31.29 6.15
CA ASP A 496 -11.72 -29.99 5.89
C ASP A 496 -11.08 -29.90 4.49
N ASN A 497 -11.21 -30.95 3.68
CA ASN A 497 -10.72 -30.97 2.31
C ASN A 497 -11.85 -30.84 1.31
N TYR A 498 -11.49 -30.51 0.07
CA TYR A 498 -12.42 -30.54 -1.06
C TYR A 498 -11.74 -31.01 -2.34
N THR A 499 -12.54 -31.57 -3.22
CA THR A 499 -12.19 -31.81 -4.62
C THR A 499 -13.34 -31.30 -5.47
N TYR A 500 -13.03 -30.39 -6.38
CA TYR A 500 -13.99 -29.85 -7.33
C TYR A 500 -13.53 -30.21 -8.74
N GLU A 501 -14.44 -30.67 -9.58
CA GLU A 501 -14.18 -31.05 -10.97
C GLU A 501 -15.14 -30.32 -11.89
N CYS A 502 -14.63 -29.80 -12.99
CA CYS A 502 -15.44 -29.24 -14.06
C CYS A 502 -14.81 -29.51 -15.44
N THR A 503 -15.61 -29.32 -16.48
CA THR A 503 -15.16 -29.43 -17.86
C THR A 503 -15.49 -28.14 -18.59
N ILE A 504 -14.48 -27.49 -19.14
CA ILE A 504 -14.61 -26.22 -19.83
C ILE A 504 -14.36 -26.42 -21.35
N PRO A 505 -15.33 -26.12 -22.22
CA PRO A 505 -15.13 -26.19 -23.67
C PRO A 505 -14.25 -25.05 -24.13
N TYR A 506 -13.35 -25.34 -25.08
CA TYR A 506 -12.53 -24.32 -25.73
C TYR A 506 -12.81 -24.22 -27.23
N ASN A 507 -12.50 -23.07 -27.83
CA ASN A 507 -12.64 -22.87 -29.27
C ASN A 507 -11.34 -23.26 -29.99
N LYS A 508 -11.45 -23.91 -31.13
CA LYS A 508 -10.29 -24.27 -32.01
C LYS A 508 -9.46 -23.07 -32.48
N SER A 509 -10.03 -21.88 -32.43
CA SER A 509 -9.30 -20.64 -32.73
C SER A 509 -8.38 -20.17 -31.62
N TYR A 510 -8.48 -20.74 -30.41
CA TYR A 510 -7.60 -20.38 -29.31
C TYR A 510 -6.22 -20.98 -29.52
N MET A 511 -5.19 -20.22 -29.16
CA MET A 511 -3.80 -20.69 -29.22
C MET A 511 -3.53 -21.51 -27.97
N MET A 512 -3.42 -22.83 -28.10
CA MET A 512 -3.32 -23.75 -26.95
C MET A 512 -2.17 -23.38 -26.01
N GLU A 513 -1.01 -23.02 -26.55
CA GLU A 513 0.17 -22.62 -25.79
C GLU A 513 -0.03 -21.33 -24.96
N ASN A 514 -1.06 -20.55 -25.27
CA ASN A 514 -1.42 -19.31 -24.58
C ASN A 514 -2.53 -19.51 -23.54
N LEU A 515 -3.06 -20.73 -23.40
CA LEU A 515 -4.13 -21.01 -22.45
C LEU A 515 -3.60 -21.16 -21.02
N GLY A 516 -4.44 -20.79 -20.07
CA GLY A 516 -4.25 -21.01 -18.64
C GLY A 516 -5.56 -21.31 -17.94
N ILE A 517 -5.47 -21.87 -16.75
CA ILE A 517 -6.61 -22.03 -15.84
C ILE A 517 -6.35 -21.19 -14.59
N LEU A 518 -7.27 -20.32 -14.28
CA LEU A 518 -7.35 -19.57 -13.04
C LEU A 518 -8.54 -20.11 -12.22
N ALA A 519 -8.30 -20.47 -10.97
CA ALA A 519 -9.37 -20.90 -10.05
C ALA A 519 -9.31 -20.06 -8.77
N PHE A 520 -10.46 -19.74 -8.21
CA PHE A 520 -10.55 -19.04 -6.94
C PHE A 520 -11.78 -19.44 -6.13
N VAL A 521 -11.60 -19.48 -4.81
CA VAL A 521 -12.68 -19.68 -3.83
C VAL A 521 -13.11 -18.33 -3.31
N HIS A 522 -14.41 -18.05 -3.29
CA HIS A 522 -14.94 -16.74 -2.92
C HIS A 522 -16.28 -16.83 -2.20
N ASP A 523 -16.68 -15.75 -1.51
CA ASP A 523 -18.05 -15.53 -1.06
C ASP A 523 -18.92 -15.05 -2.24
N TYR A 524 -20.24 -15.19 -2.11
CA TYR A 524 -21.19 -14.63 -3.07
C TYR A 524 -22.54 -14.38 -2.44
N ASP A 525 -22.99 -13.14 -2.53
CA ASP A 525 -24.36 -12.73 -2.19
C ASP A 525 -24.98 -11.98 -3.38
N ALA A 526 -26.05 -12.50 -3.94
CA ALA A 526 -26.71 -11.92 -5.11
C ALA A 526 -27.30 -10.50 -4.85
N THR A 527 -27.46 -10.13 -3.57
CA THR A 527 -28.06 -8.87 -3.14
C THR A 527 -27.05 -7.88 -2.54
N ASP A 528 -25.84 -8.35 -2.24
CA ASP A 528 -24.78 -7.54 -1.65
C ASP A 528 -23.46 -7.75 -2.41
N LYS A 529 -23.15 -6.82 -3.31
CA LYS A 529 -21.97 -6.87 -4.17
C LYS A 529 -20.64 -6.66 -3.42
N THR A 530 -20.66 -6.29 -2.15
CA THR A 530 -19.48 -6.24 -1.28
C THR A 530 -19.14 -7.60 -0.68
N ARG A 531 -20.06 -8.58 -0.79
CA ARG A 531 -19.91 -9.95 -0.32
C ARG A 531 -19.55 -10.91 -1.45
N CYS A 532 -18.44 -10.62 -2.14
CA CYS A 532 -17.90 -11.46 -3.21
C CYS A 532 -16.39 -11.69 -3.05
N GLU A 533 -15.84 -11.39 -1.88
CA GLU A 533 -14.40 -11.43 -1.63
C GLU A 533 -13.80 -12.80 -1.93
N VAL A 534 -12.66 -12.79 -2.65
CA VAL A 534 -11.87 -13.97 -2.97
C VAL A 534 -11.04 -14.36 -1.74
N ALA A 535 -11.32 -15.56 -1.23
CA ALA A 535 -10.61 -16.10 -0.07
C ALA A 535 -9.18 -16.55 -0.42
N ASN A 536 -8.96 -17.08 -1.61
CA ASN A 536 -7.66 -17.41 -2.18
C ASN A 536 -7.80 -17.81 -3.65
N SER A 537 -6.71 -17.84 -4.39
CA SER A 537 -6.66 -18.16 -5.82
C SER A 537 -5.49 -19.07 -6.16
N ALA A 538 -5.55 -19.71 -7.33
CA ALA A 538 -4.46 -20.48 -7.91
C ALA A 538 -4.57 -20.47 -9.44
N ALA A 539 -3.44 -20.45 -10.15
CA ALA A 539 -3.43 -20.54 -11.61
C ALA A 539 -2.35 -21.49 -12.09
N ILE A 540 -2.57 -22.03 -13.28
CA ILE A 540 -1.61 -22.83 -14.04
C ILE A 540 -1.62 -22.40 -15.51
N THR A 541 -0.52 -22.56 -16.19
CA THR A 541 -0.35 -22.31 -17.63
C THR A 541 -0.49 -23.60 -18.43
N TYR A 542 -0.61 -23.48 -19.75
CA TYR A 542 -0.67 -24.64 -20.63
C TYR A 542 0.52 -25.60 -20.46
N ALA A 543 1.68 -25.10 -20.07
CA ALA A 543 2.85 -25.94 -19.81
C ALA A 543 2.63 -26.97 -18.68
N ASP A 544 1.66 -26.72 -17.80
CA ASP A 544 1.28 -27.60 -16.68
C ASP A 544 0.11 -28.52 -17.03
N PHE A 545 -0.46 -28.44 -18.25
CA PHE A 545 -1.59 -29.26 -18.64
C PHE A 545 -1.15 -30.67 -18.99
N GLU A 546 -1.96 -31.65 -18.54
CA GLU A 546 -1.79 -33.05 -18.86
C GLU A 546 -2.63 -33.43 -20.10
N SER A 547 -2.28 -34.51 -20.78
CA SER A 547 -3.18 -35.11 -21.78
C SER A 547 -4.30 -35.82 -21.04
N TYR A 548 -5.55 -35.51 -21.39
CA TYR A 548 -6.69 -36.21 -20.82
C TYR A 548 -6.69 -37.68 -21.27
N SER A 549 -6.70 -38.58 -20.30
CA SER A 549 -6.82 -39.99 -20.58
C SER A 549 -8.02 -40.57 -19.84
N THR A 550 -8.87 -41.27 -20.52
CA THR A 550 -10.06 -41.95 -19.95
C THR A 550 -9.72 -43.10 -18.97
N GLY A 551 -8.50 -43.11 -18.45
CA GLY A 551 -8.04 -44.15 -17.50
C GLY A 551 -7.67 -45.47 -18.16
N ILE A 552 -7.60 -45.55 -19.49
CA ILE A 552 -7.09 -46.68 -20.26
C ILE A 552 -5.63 -46.40 -20.60
N HIS A 553 -4.72 -46.67 -19.68
CA HIS A 553 -3.30 -46.60 -19.98
C HIS A 553 -2.89 -47.81 -20.86
N ALA A 554 -2.27 -47.55 -21.99
CA ALA A 554 -1.53 -48.57 -22.68
C ALA A 554 -0.41 -49.06 -21.74
N VAL A 555 -0.40 -50.32 -21.40
CA VAL A 555 0.58 -50.92 -20.50
C VAL A 555 1.92 -50.98 -21.25
N THR A 556 2.75 -49.92 -21.11
CA THR A 556 4.16 -50.02 -21.49
C THR A 556 4.88 -50.77 -20.38
N GLY A 557 5.35 -51.98 -20.73
CA GLY A 557 5.76 -52.98 -19.75
C GLY A 557 6.94 -52.59 -18.86
N ALA A 558 6.77 -52.74 -17.56
CA ALA A 558 7.90 -53.01 -16.66
C ALA A 558 8.36 -54.46 -16.91
N ALA A 559 9.57 -54.60 -17.38
CA ALA A 559 10.19 -55.92 -17.64
C ALA A 559 10.30 -56.69 -16.31
N GLY A 560 9.58 -57.84 -16.21
CA GLY A 560 9.87 -58.82 -15.17
C GLY A 560 8.72 -59.65 -14.57
N GLN A 561 7.45 -59.26 -14.66
CA GLN A 561 6.35 -60.12 -14.14
C GLN A 561 5.29 -60.36 -15.21
N GLN A 562 4.92 -61.60 -15.44
CA GLN A 562 3.81 -61.93 -16.34
C GLN A 562 2.47 -61.35 -15.83
N PRO A 563 1.73 -60.63 -16.70
CA PRO A 563 0.46 -60.06 -16.31
C PRO A 563 -0.58 -61.17 -16.06
N ARG A 564 -1.38 -61.00 -15.00
CA ARG A 564 -2.60 -61.80 -14.77
C ARG A 564 -3.80 -60.97 -15.23
N TYR A 565 -4.71 -61.63 -15.94
CA TYR A 565 -5.89 -60.96 -16.51
C TYR A 565 -7.14 -61.40 -15.75
N PHE A 566 -8.07 -60.48 -15.53
CA PHE A 566 -9.34 -60.75 -14.87
C PHE A 566 -10.48 -60.07 -15.67
N ASP A 567 -11.66 -60.70 -15.63
CA ASP A 567 -12.86 -60.05 -16.15
C ASP A 567 -13.42 -59.04 -15.14
N LEU A 568 -14.49 -58.32 -15.48
CA LEU A 568 -15.12 -57.31 -14.64
C LEU A 568 -15.80 -57.92 -13.39
N GLN A 569 -15.98 -59.24 -13.35
CA GLN A 569 -16.51 -59.99 -12.19
C GLN A 569 -15.37 -60.51 -11.30
N GLY A 570 -14.12 -60.19 -11.62
CA GLY A 570 -12.93 -60.59 -10.85
C GLY A 570 -12.49 -62.02 -11.09
N ARG A 571 -12.98 -62.71 -12.13
CA ARG A 571 -12.55 -64.08 -12.48
C ARG A 571 -11.28 -63.99 -13.30
N GLU A 572 -10.29 -64.80 -12.94
CA GLU A 572 -9.00 -64.86 -13.67
C GLU A 572 -9.17 -65.46 -15.03
N LEU A 573 -8.57 -64.83 -16.01
CA LEU A 573 -8.59 -65.24 -17.41
C LEU A 573 -7.20 -65.78 -17.81
N SER A 574 -7.16 -66.83 -18.59
CA SER A 574 -5.93 -67.44 -19.06
C SER A 574 -5.21 -66.61 -20.14
N ALA A 575 -5.94 -65.69 -20.77
CA ALA A 575 -5.45 -64.72 -21.74
C ALA A 575 -6.41 -63.51 -21.78
N PRO A 576 -5.97 -62.30 -22.23
CA PRO A 576 -6.87 -61.17 -22.38
C PRO A 576 -7.97 -61.46 -23.42
N VAL A 577 -9.20 -61.05 -23.10
CA VAL A 577 -10.35 -61.19 -24.01
C VAL A 577 -10.74 -59.83 -24.57
N HIS A 578 -11.42 -59.82 -25.72
CA HIS A 578 -11.97 -58.63 -26.32
C HIS A 578 -12.84 -57.84 -25.35
N GLY A 579 -12.64 -56.55 -25.24
CA GLY A 579 -13.33 -55.69 -24.29
C GLY A 579 -12.47 -55.31 -23.06
N LEU A 580 -13.11 -54.86 -21.97
CA LEU A 580 -12.44 -54.35 -20.78
C LEU A 580 -11.94 -55.51 -19.90
N ASN A 581 -10.61 -55.53 -19.64
CA ASN A 581 -9.93 -56.48 -18.77
C ASN A 581 -9.31 -55.78 -17.57
N ILE A 582 -9.26 -56.42 -16.41
CA ILE A 582 -8.44 -55.99 -15.28
C ILE A 582 -7.10 -56.74 -15.37
N VAL A 583 -6.02 -55.99 -15.40
CA VAL A 583 -4.65 -56.54 -15.51
C VAL A 583 -3.91 -56.28 -14.21
N VAL A 584 -3.39 -57.34 -13.60
CA VAL A 584 -2.61 -57.28 -12.36
C VAL A 584 -1.14 -57.62 -12.66
N ARG A 585 -0.23 -56.70 -12.28
CA ARG A 585 1.22 -56.88 -12.33
C ARG A 585 1.81 -56.59 -10.98
N GLY A 586 2.20 -57.59 -10.24
CA GLY A 586 2.69 -57.41 -8.87
C GLY A 586 1.62 -56.81 -7.95
N LYS A 587 1.86 -55.57 -7.47
CA LYS A 587 0.90 -54.80 -6.64
C LYS A 587 0.04 -53.83 -7.48
N GLU A 588 0.31 -53.71 -8.76
CA GLU A 588 -0.34 -52.76 -9.66
C GLU A 588 -1.55 -53.42 -10.33
N VAL A 589 -2.69 -52.74 -10.28
CA VAL A 589 -3.95 -53.19 -10.87
C VAL A 589 -4.42 -52.12 -11.85
N THR A 590 -4.57 -52.49 -13.13
CA THR A 590 -5.00 -51.58 -14.20
C THR A 590 -6.18 -52.13 -14.97
N LYS A 591 -7.03 -51.27 -15.55
CA LYS A 591 -8.08 -51.64 -16.49
C LYS A 591 -7.56 -51.42 -17.91
N VAL A 592 -7.65 -52.42 -18.74
CA VAL A 592 -7.14 -52.38 -20.11
C VAL A 592 -8.24 -52.81 -21.08
N MET A 593 -8.48 -51.99 -22.11
CA MET A 593 -9.35 -52.34 -23.23
C MET A 593 -8.54 -53.13 -24.24
N ILE A 594 -9.00 -54.33 -24.55
CA ILE A 594 -8.42 -55.16 -25.63
C ILE A 594 -9.33 -55.04 -26.84
N PRO A 595 -8.82 -54.58 -27.98
CA PRO A 595 -9.60 -54.37 -29.19
C PRO A 595 -10.19 -55.62 -29.79
#